data_b6b7cb6f1ad4b08a21e25ff45561751b
#
_entry.id   b6b7cb6f1ad4b08a21e25ff45561751b
#
_cell.length_a   1.000
_cell.length_b   1.000
_cell.length_c   1.000
_cell.angle_alpha   90.00
_cell.angle_beta   90.00
_cell.angle_gamma   90.00
#
_symmetry.space_group_name_H-M   'P 1'
#
loop_
_entity.id
_entity.type
_entity.pdbx_description
1 polymer ?
#
loop_
_entity_poly.entity_id
_entity_poly.type
_entity_poly.pdbx_seq_one_letter_code
_entity_poly.pdbx_strand_id
1 'polypeptide(L)'
;MSPTRAGRLLYERACEVLRLLEETGRQVTAIGRHDREGIVLGLTNGFANVVGRDLVLHARRDLPTVELSVVEERSVVLVEALERHEVDVALAYEVHERPGLLRVPLLEEETLFVTAPDSASRRRAKPSDRGRGRRGSRPIKFAELVTHPLVMPGPRDGVRQQVLATAKRLALPLQVTLDVSSVSMMKNMVARGDAAAIMPYGNVIEDIRQGTIVGRRIADPPLKRTMYLVRPMSRAAFEEEGGILHLIERMCRQYVDTLGELATPLAALRDGALHAAATTAA
;
A
#
# COMPACT_ATOMS: atom_id res chain seq x y z
N MET A 1 -18.43 23.16 -21.01
CA MET A 1 -17.78 23.07 -22.34
C MET A 1 -16.89 21.83 -22.35
N SER A 2 -17.06 20.92 -23.31
CA SER A 2 -16.18 19.74 -23.45
C SER A 2 -15.14 20.02 -24.53
N PRO A 3 -13.86 19.60 -24.31
CA PRO A 3 -12.82 19.84 -25.30
C PRO A 3 -13.08 19.08 -26.61
N THR A 4 -12.71 19.66 -27.73
CA THR A 4 -12.75 19.01 -29.06
C THR A 4 -11.72 17.86 -29.13
N ARG A 5 -11.84 16.97 -30.12
CA ARG A 5 -10.86 15.89 -30.34
C ARG A 5 -9.44 16.44 -30.55
N ALA A 6 -9.31 17.53 -31.30
CA ALA A 6 -8.04 18.23 -31.51
C ALA A 6 -7.52 18.86 -30.20
N GLY A 7 -8.41 19.46 -29.39
CA GLY A 7 -8.04 20.03 -28.10
C GLY A 7 -7.55 18.97 -27.09
N ARG A 8 -8.15 17.79 -27.08
CA ARG A 8 -7.65 16.66 -26.25
C ARG A 8 -6.25 16.21 -26.69
N LEU A 9 -6.06 16.00 -27.99
CA LEU A 9 -4.76 15.61 -28.54
C LEU A 9 -3.68 16.66 -28.24
N LEU A 10 -4.01 17.95 -28.42
CA LEU A 10 -3.07 19.03 -28.10
C LEU A 10 -2.72 19.04 -26.60
N TYR A 11 -3.70 18.87 -25.74
CA TYR A 11 -3.50 18.81 -24.28
C TYR A 11 -2.57 17.64 -23.90
N GLU A 12 -2.85 16.43 -24.42
CA GLU A 12 -2.00 15.25 -24.18
C GLU A 12 -0.55 15.48 -24.60
N ARG A 13 -0.35 16.01 -25.82
CA ARG A 13 1.01 16.31 -26.34
C ARG A 13 1.69 17.44 -25.59
N ALA A 14 0.97 18.47 -25.20
CA ALA A 14 1.52 19.55 -24.38
C ALA A 14 1.98 19.04 -23.01
N CYS A 15 1.19 18.17 -22.37
CA CYS A 15 1.61 17.52 -21.11
C CYS A 15 2.88 16.68 -21.28
N GLU A 16 3.01 15.91 -22.38
CA GLU A 16 4.22 15.14 -22.69
C GLU A 16 5.45 16.04 -22.83
N VAL A 17 5.34 17.15 -23.58
CA VAL A 17 6.43 18.10 -23.81
C VAL A 17 6.85 18.81 -22.50
N LEU A 18 5.88 19.29 -21.73
CA LEU A 18 6.16 19.95 -20.46
C LEU A 18 6.86 19.00 -19.49
N ARG A 19 6.40 17.75 -19.42
CA ARG A 19 7.04 16.71 -18.63
C ARG A 19 8.49 16.45 -19.04
N LEU A 20 8.75 16.33 -20.36
CA LEU A 20 10.10 16.11 -20.88
C LEU A 20 11.03 17.28 -20.52
N LEU A 21 10.51 18.51 -20.56
CA LEU A 21 11.26 19.69 -20.13
C LEU A 21 11.58 19.67 -18.63
N GLU A 22 10.62 19.30 -17.78
CA GLU A 22 10.84 19.18 -16.34
C GLU A 22 11.83 18.06 -16.00
N GLU A 23 11.74 16.94 -16.69
CA GLU A 23 12.66 15.81 -16.53
C GLU A 23 14.07 16.19 -16.97
N THR A 24 14.21 16.84 -18.14
CA THR A 24 15.49 17.36 -18.63
C THR A 24 16.07 18.40 -17.66
N GLY A 25 15.23 19.29 -17.12
CA GLY A 25 15.63 20.27 -16.11
C GLY A 25 16.15 19.60 -14.83
N ARG A 26 15.49 18.55 -14.36
CA ARG A 26 15.95 17.75 -13.20
C ARG A 26 17.28 17.05 -13.49
N GLN A 27 17.43 16.42 -14.66
CA GLN A 27 18.67 15.74 -15.07
C GLN A 27 19.84 16.74 -15.19
N VAL A 28 19.63 17.89 -15.82
CA VAL A 28 20.65 18.95 -15.92
C VAL A 28 21.02 19.50 -14.54
N THR A 29 20.04 19.67 -13.65
CA THR A 29 20.30 20.15 -12.28
C THR A 29 21.04 19.09 -11.45
N ALA A 30 20.78 17.81 -11.68
CA ALA A 30 21.49 16.70 -11.05
C ALA A 30 22.97 16.65 -11.48
N ILE A 31 23.28 16.93 -12.74
CA ILE A 31 24.67 17.05 -13.25
C ILE A 31 25.43 18.17 -12.54
N GLY A 32 24.74 19.23 -12.10
CA GLY A 32 25.35 20.39 -11.40
C GLY A 32 25.41 20.28 -9.88
N ARG A 33 24.75 19.33 -9.28
CA ARG A 33 24.69 19.10 -7.82
C ARG A 33 25.12 17.68 -7.50
N HIS A 34 26.42 17.46 -7.28
CA HIS A 34 26.94 16.20 -6.75
C HIS A 34 26.16 14.94 -7.21
N ASP A 35 26.76 14.16 -8.05
CA ASP A 35 26.64 12.74 -8.42
C ASP A 35 25.58 11.84 -7.72
N ARG A 36 24.40 12.35 -7.36
CA ARG A 36 23.34 11.53 -6.74
C ARG A 36 22.13 11.44 -7.64
N GLU A 37 21.72 10.21 -7.93
CA GLU A 37 20.48 9.95 -8.66
C GLU A 37 19.27 10.18 -7.75
N GLY A 38 18.36 11.07 -8.16
CA GLY A 38 17.09 11.30 -7.44
C GLY A 38 16.06 10.23 -7.79
N ILE A 39 15.55 9.51 -6.77
CA ILE A 39 14.51 8.49 -6.94
C ILE A 39 13.34 8.77 -6.00
N VAL A 40 12.12 8.82 -6.54
CA VAL A 40 10.88 8.97 -5.77
C VAL A 40 10.20 7.62 -5.64
N LEU A 41 10.16 7.06 -4.43
CA LEU A 41 9.53 5.79 -4.12
C LEU A 41 8.16 6.01 -3.46
N GLY A 42 7.11 5.51 -4.10
CA GLY A 42 5.75 5.52 -3.58
C GLY A 42 5.44 4.31 -2.70
N LEU A 43 4.94 4.54 -1.50
CA LEU A 43 4.56 3.48 -0.55
C LEU A 43 3.12 3.67 -0.08
N THR A 44 2.43 2.56 0.15
CA THR A 44 1.13 2.61 0.84
C THR A 44 1.33 2.69 2.36
N ASN A 45 0.37 3.33 3.06
CA ASN A 45 0.41 3.59 4.50
C ASN A 45 0.77 2.35 5.34
N GLY A 46 0.11 1.21 5.11
CA GLY A 46 0.37 -0.01 5.88
C GLY A 46 1.80 -0.53 5.72
N PHE A 47 2.38 -0.42 4.53
CA PHE A 47 3.76 -0.82 4.27
C PHE A 47 4.75 0.18 4.89
N ALA A 48 4.51 1.48 4.69
CA ALA A 48 5.34 2.55 5.25
C ALA A 48 5.40 2.49 6.79
N ASN A 49 4.27 2.24 7.46
CA ASN A 49 4.22 2.09 8.92
C ASN A 49 5.09 0.94 9.45
N VAL A 50 5.21 -0.16 8.71
CA VAL A 50 5.96 -1.35 9.17
C VAL A 50 7.44 -1.24 8.86
N VAL A 51 7.80 -0.85 7.64
CA VAL A 51 9.19 -0.93 7.16
C VAL A 51 9.76 0.41 6.67
N GLY A 52 8.97 1.48 6.62
CA GLY A 52 9.39 2.76 6.03
C GLY A 52 10.61 3.37 6.70
N ARG A 53 10.67 3.33 8.05
CA ARG A 53 11.85 3.81 8.79
C ARG A 53 13.12 3.03 8.39
N ASP A 54 13.04 1.70 8.39
CA ASP A 54 14.18 0.86 8.08
C ASP A 54 14.59 0.99 6.61
N LEU A 55 13.62 1.13 5.71
CA LEU A 55 13.85 1.41 4.29
C LEU A 55 14.73 2.68 4.12
N VAL A 56 14.35 3.80 4.73
CA VAL A 56 15.09 5.07 4.61
C VAL A 56 16.50 4.95 5.22
N LEU A 57 16.63 4.29 6.37
CA LEU A 57 17.94 4.11 7.01
C LEU A 57 18.87 3.21 6.20
N HIS A 58 18.33 2.14 5.61
CA HIS A 58 19.09 1.26 4.73
C HIS A 58 19.46 1.93 3.41
N ALA A 59 18.53 2.66 2.78
CA ALA A 59 18.83 3.42 1.57
C ALA A 59 20.02 4.38 1.79
N ARG A 60 19.98 5.15 2.87
CA ARG A 60 21.05 6.10 3.21
C ARG A 60 22.42 5.43 3.42
N ARG A 61 22.44 4.21 3.98
CA ARG A 61 23.67 3.47 4.27
C ARG A 61 24.20 2.73 3.05
N ASP A 62 23.31 2.04 2.33
CA ASP A 62 23.66 1.05 1.33
C ASP A 62 23.68 1.65 -0.09
N LEU A 63 23.05 2.81 -0.30
CA LEU A 63 22.91 3.51 -1.58
C LEU A 63 23.31 4.99 -1.44
N PRO A 64 24.58 5.30 -1.14
CA PRO A 64 25.02 6.68 -0.87
C PRO A 64 24.95 7.60 -2.10
N THR A 65 24.91 7.01 -3.31
CA THR A 65 24.78 7.70 -4.60
C THR A 65 23.34 8.03 -4.96
N VAL A 66 22.35 7.51 -4.19
CA VAL A 66 20.92 7.74 -4.42
C VAL A 66 20.38 8.79 -3.44
N GLU A 67 19.67 9.79 -3.97
CA GLU A 67 18.82 10.69 -3.19
C GLU A 67 17.40 10.16 -3.19
N LEU A 68 17.06 9.32 -2.17
CA LEU A 68 15.76 8.69 -2.07
C LEU A 68 14.74 9.63 -1.42
N SER A 69 13.67 9.94 -2.15
CA SER A 69 12.44 10.56 -1.65
C SER A 69 11.36 9.50 -1.47
N VAL A 70 10.64 9.51 -0.36
CA VAL A 70 9.54 8.58 -0.09
C VAL A 70 8.23 9.35 -0.03
N VAL A 71 7.26 8.92 -0.83
CA VAL A 71 5.89 9.46 -0.86
C VAL A 71 4.94 8.40 -0.34
N GLU A 72 4.13 8.76 0.67
CA GLU A 72 3.10 7.87 1.21
C GLU A 72 1.73 8.29 0.70
N GLU A 73 1.07 7.39 -0.04
CA GLU A 73 -0.25 7.64 -0.60
C GLU A 73 -1.05 6.32 -0.78
N ARG A 74 -2.33 6.45 -1.13
CA ARG A 74 -3.16 5.30 -1.50
C ARG A 74 -2.77 4.78 -2.88
N SER A 75 -2.95 3.47 -3.11
CA SER A 75 -2.56 2.80 -4.37
C SER A 75 -3.06 3.51 -5.61
N VAL A 76 -4.31 4.00 -5.62
CA VAL A 76 -4.87 4.71 -6.78
C VAL A 76 -4.14 6.02 -7.07
N VAL A 77 -3.74 6.75 -6.04
CA VAL A 77 -2.98 8.01 -6.17
C VAL A 77 -1.55 7.73 -6.62
N LEU A 78 -0.91 6.68 -6.07
CA LEU A 78 0.43 6.26 -6.49
C LEU A 78 0.47 5.85 -7.97
N VAL A 79 -0.55 5.13 -8.45
CA VAL A 79 -0.63 4.74 -9.86
C VAL A 79 -0.83 5.97 -10.76
N GLU A 80 -1.68 6.92 -10.38
CA GLU A 80 -1.83 8.19 -11.08
C GLU A 80 -0.53 9.02 -11.07
N ALA A 81 0.23 9.01 -9.97
CA ALA A 81 1.51 9.68 -9.85
C ALA A 81 2.62 9.03 -10.71
N LEU A 82 2.62 7.69 -10.83
CA LEU A 82 3.48 6.96 -11.77
C LEU A 82 3.20 7.35 -13.23
N GLU A 83 1.92 7.43 -13.61
CA GLU A 83 1.51 7.85 -14.97
C GLU A 83 1.91 9.31 -15.27
N ARG A 84 1.96 10.17 -14.25
CA ARG A 84 2.45 11.55 -14.37
C ARG A 84 3.95 11.70 -14.16
N HIS A 85 4.67 10.60 -13.91
CA HIS A 85 6.10 10.58 -13.58
C HIS A 85 6.50 11.43 -12.36
N GLU A 86 5.58 11.64 -11.43
CA GLU A 86 5.81 12.26 -10.12
C GLU A 86 6.41 11.26 -9.13
N VAL A 87 6.22 9.96 -9.39
CA VAL A 87 6.79 8.82 -8.66
C VAL A 87 7.49 7.92 -9.67
N ASP A 88 8.61 7.36 -9.31
CA ASP A 88 9.46 6.55 -10.18
C ASP A 88 9.19 5.06 -10.05
N VAL A 89 8.99 4.61 -8.82
CA VAL A 89 8.62 3.24 -8.46
C VAL A 89 7.62 3.30 -7.32
N ALA A 90 6.62 2.43 -7.31
CA ALA A 90 5.67 2.34 -6.21
C ALA A 90 5.42 0.90 -5.77
N LEU A 91 5.14 0.73 -4.47
CA LEU A 91 4.56 -0.49 -3.90
C LEU A 91 3.07 -0.23 -3.66
N ALA A 92 2.24 -0.77 -4.56
CA ALA A 92 0.81 -0.49 -4.59
C ALA A 92 -0.02 -1.78 -4.65
N TYR A 93 -1.24 -1.72 -4.11
CA TYR A 93 -2.14 -2.88 -4.07
C TYR A 93 -3.17 -2.83 -5.18
N GLU A 94 -3.58 -4.03 -5.64
CA GLU A 94 -4.68 -4.24 -6.59
C GLU A 94 -4.52 -3.40 -7.87
N VAL A 95 -3.29 -3.35 -8.39
CA VAL A 95 -2.98 -2.61 -9.62
C VAL A 95 -3.40 -3.44 -10.82
N HIS A 96 -4.40 -2.97 -11.55
CA HIS A 96 -4.83 -3.58 -12.80
C HIS A 96 -3.79 -3.31 -13.92
N GLU A 97 -3.82 -4.13 -14.97
CA GLU A 97 -3.00 -3.87 -16.16
C GLU A 97 -3.33 -2.52 -16.77
N ARG A 98 -2.28 -1.76 -17.04
CA ARG A 98 -2.36 -0.45 -17.69
C ARG A 98 -1.26 -0.30 -18.73
N PRO A 99 -1.58 0.20 -19.93
CA PRO A 99 -0.56 0.52 -20.92
C PRO A 99 0.51 1.43 -20.32
N GLY A 100 1.78 1.12 -20.56
CA GLY A 100 2.91 1.93 -20.12
C GLY A 100 3.35 1.72 -18.66
N LEU A 101 2.69 0.86 -17.90
CA LEU A 101 3.15 0.47 -16.56
C LEU A 101 3.56 -1.00 -16.51
N LEU A 102 4.76 -1.25 -16.05
CA LEU A 102 5.20 -2.57 -15.62
C LEU A 102 4.68 -2.83 -14.21
N ARG A 103 4.15 -4.02 -13.96
CA ARG A 103 3.75 -4.47 -12.62
C ARG A 103 4.27 -5.87 -12.34
N VAL A 104 4.91 -6.05 -11.19
CA VAL A 104 5.41 -7.34 -10.71
C VAL A 104 4.73 -7.69 -9.40
N PRO A 105 3.98 -8.81 -9.31
CA PRO A 105 3.31 -9.21 -8.07
C PRO A 105 4.36 -9.70 -7.05
N LEU A 106 4.31 -9.18 -5.82
CA LEU A 106 5.29 -9.43 -4.77
C LEU A 106 4.76 -10.32 -3.66
N LEU A 107 3.60 -10.00 -3.14
CA LEU A 107 2.98 -10.71 -2.02
C LEU A 107 1.46 -10.57 -2.02
N GLU A 108 0.79 -11.52 -1.37
CA GLU A 108 -0.62 -11.38 -0.95
C GLU A 108 -0.68 -11.10 0.54
N GLU A 109 -1.60 -10.24 0.97
CA GLU A 109 -1.91 -10.06 2.39
C GLU A 109 -3.40 -10.11 2.67
N GLU A 110 -3.76 -10.60 3.87
CA GLU A 110 -5.14 -10.58 4.37
C GLU A 110 -5.42 -9.27 5.09
N THR A 111 -6.61 -8.72 4.87
CA THR A 111 -7.12 -7.61 5.69
C THR A 111 -7.83 -8.14 6.93
N LEU A 112 -7.88 -7.32 7.97
CA LEU A 112 -8.52 -7.64 9.24
C LEU A 112 -9.82 -6.87 9.41
N PHE A 113 -10.77 -7.49 10.08
CA PHE A 113 -11.88 -6.80 10.71
C PHE A 113 -11.41 -6.24 12.06
N VAL A 114 -11.56 -4.94 12.25
CA VAL A 114 -11.05 -4.23 13.43
C VAL A 114 -12.17 -3.55 14.21
N THR A 115 -12.11 -3.70 15.56
CA THR A 115 -13.09 -3.14 16.49
C THR A 115 -12.40 -2.59 17.73
N ALA A 116 -13.15 -1.84 18.53
CA ALA A 116 -12.73 -1.55 19.89
C ALA A 116 -12.60 -2.85 20.71
N PRO A 117 -11.70 -2.91 21.69
CA PRO A 117 -11.65 -4.00 22.64
C PRO A 117 -12.89 -3.98 23.55
N ASP A 118 -13.48 -5.15 23.79
CA ASP A 118 -14.60 -5.29 24.73
C ASP A 118 -14.21 -4.78 26.11
N SER A 119 -15.16 -4.16 26.83
CA SER A 119 -14.97 -3.64 28.20
C SER A 119 -14.46 -4.72 29.16
N ALA A 120 -14.90 -5.97 29.00
CA ALA A 120 -14.41 -7.13 29.75
C ALA A 120 -12.95 -7.49 29.43
N SER A 121 -12.51 -7.27 28.18
CA SER A 121 -11.14 -7.50 27.70
C SER A 121 -10.16 -6.45 28.26
N ARG A 122 -10.60 -5.19 28.41
CA ARG A 122 -9.80 -4.10 29.01
C ARG A 122 -9.46 -4.38 30.45
N ARG A 123 -10.38 -5.01 31.25
CA ARG A 123 -10.18 -5.33 32.64
C ARG A 123 -9.28 -6.54 32.89
N ARG A 124 -9.10 -7.44 31.92
CA ARG A 124 -8.32 -8.69 32.04
C ARG A 124 -6.88 -8.61 31.52
N ALA A 125 -6.52 -7.53 30.85
CA ALA A 125 -5.17 -7.37 30.30
C ALA A 125 -4.18 -7.11 31.45
N LYS A 126 -3.39 -8.12 31.84
CA LYS A 126 -2.24 -7.95 32.73
C LYS A 126 -1.15 -7.14 32.02
N PRO A 127 -0.35 -6.34 32.75
CA PRO A 127 0.79 -5.61 32.16
C PRO A 127 1.78 -6.49 31.39
N SER A 128 1.90 -7.78 31.75
CA SER A 128 2.74 -8.78 31.07
C SER A 128 2.21 -9.21 29.68
N ASP A 129 0.96 -8.97 29.37
CA ASP A 129 0.36 -9.36 28.08
C ASP A 129 0.47 -8.27 27.00
N ARG A 130 1.02 -7.10 27.36
CA ARG A 130 1.16 -5.93 26.47
C ARG A 130 2.13 -6.13 25.29
N GLY A 131 2.88 -7.20 25.25
CA GLY A 131 3.82 -7.50 24.17
C GLY A 131 3.39 -8.60 23.20
N ARG A 132 2.35 -9.36 23.53
CA ARG A 132 1.77 -10.39 22.66
C ARG A 132 0.43 -9.87 22.15
N GLY A 133 0.44 -9.18 21.02
CA GLY A 133 -0.77 -8.77 20.34
C GLY A 133 -1.78 -9.92 20.34
N ARG A 134 -2.99 -9.68 20.81
CA ARG A 134 -4.06 -10.69 20.87
C ARG A 134 -4.47 -11.15 19.47
N ARG A 135 -3.57 -11.86 18.78
CA ARG A 135 -3.83 -12.73 17.63
C ARG A 135 -4.52 -14.01 18.11
N GLY A 136 -5.68 -13.91 18.75
CA GLY A 136 -6.32 -15.08 19.32
C GLY A 136 -7.82 -15.01 19.38
N SER A 137 -8.41 -13.97 18.83
CA SER A 137 -9.86 -13.94 18.67
C SER A 137 -10.26 -14.82 17.48
N ARG A 138 -11.29 -15.64 17.68
CA ARG A 138 -11.90 -16.45 16.63
C ARG A 138 -12.12 -15.61 15.37
N PRO A 139 -11.78 -16.11 14.17
CA PRO A 139 -12.08 -15.45 12.91
C PRO A 139 -13.54 -15.01 12.83
N ILE A 140 -13.82 -13.91 12.17
CA ILE A 140 -15.18 -13.46 11.90
C ILE A 140 -15.58 -13.89 10.49
N LYS A 141 -16.77 -14.43 10.33
CA LYS A 141 -17.31 -14.71 9.00
C LYS A 141 -17.68 -13.42 8.29
N PHE A 142 -17.47 -13.38 6.98
CA PHE A 142 -17.84 -12.21 6.18
C PHE A 142 -19.32 -11.81 6.36
N ALA A 143 -20.22 -12.81 6.43
CA ALA A 143 -21.65 -12.59 6.66
C ALA A 143 -21.95 -11.95 8.04
N GLU A 144 -21.11 -12.20 9.05
CA GLU A 144 -21.25 -11.59 10.38
C GLU A 144 -20.72 -10.14 10.37
N LEU A 145 -19.57 -9.90 9.73
CA LEU A 145 -18.96 -8.55 9.75
C LEU A 145 -19.85 -7.49 9.07
N VAL A 146 -20.62 -7.84 8.04
CA VAL A 146 -21.50 -6.88 7.33
C VAL A 146 -22.69 -6.42 8.16
N THR A 147 -22.95 -7.05 9.31
CA THR A 147 -24.00 -6.62 10.24
C THR A 147 -23.53 -5.50 11.19
N HIS A 148 -22.23 -5.21 11.20
CA HIS A 148 -21.67 -4.12 12.03
C HIS A 148 -21.74 -2.77 11.30
N PRO A 149 -21.89 -1.64 12.02
CA PRO A 149 -21.72 -0.33 11.44
C PRO A 149 -20.27 -0.13 11.00
N LEU A 150 -20.05 -0.01 9.68
CA LEU A 150 -18.71 0.08 9.10
C LEU A 150 -18.35 1.52 8.75
N VAL A 151 -17.17 1.96 9.19
CA VAL A 151 -16.47 3.10 8.59
C VAL A 151 -15.52 2.59 7.52
N MET A 152 -15.58 3.17 6.33
CA MET A 152 -14.80 2.75 5.18
C MET A 152 -14.18 3.94 4.44
N PRO A 153 -13.04 3.73 3.73
CA PRO A 153 -12.49 4.75 2.87
C PRO A 153 -13.41 5.06 1.69
N GLY A 154 -13.09 6.11 0.94
CA GLY A 154 -13.86 6.56 -0.22
C GLY A 154 -14.02 5.48 -1.31
N PRO A 155 -14.94 5.67 -2.28
CA PRO A 155 -15.35 4.61 -3.22
C PRO A 155 -14.27 4.12 -4.17
N ARG A 156 -13.19 4.88 -4.37
CA ARG A 156 -12.04 4.47 -5.21
C ARG A 156 -10.99 3.62 -4.46
N ASP A 157 -11.21 3.35 -3.18
CA ASP A 157 -10.27 2.55 -2.37
C ASP A 157 -10.43 1.04 -2.64
N GLY A 158 -9.31 0.33 -2.82
CA GLY A 158 -9.31 -1.08 -3.18
C GLY A 158 -9.93 -1.98 -2.11
N VAL A 159 -9.73 -1.70 -0.81
CA VAL A 159 -10.34 -2.48 0.28
C VAL A 159 -11.86 -2.31 0.24
N ARG A 160 -12.36 -1.08 0.07
CA ARG A 160 -13.81 -0.85 -0.07
C ARG A 160 -14.39 -1.56 -1.27
N GLN A 161 -13.74 -1.47 -2.43
CA GLN A 161 -14.21 -2.12 -3.65
C GLN A 161 -14.28 -3.64 -3.47
N GLN A 162 -13.27 -4.24 -2.84
CA GLN A 162 -13.24 -5.66 -2.56
C GLN A 162 -14.37 -6.09 -1.61
N VAL A 163 -14.63 -5.33 -0.55
CA VAL A 163 -15.72 -5.60 0.40
C VAL A 163 -17.07 -5.51 -0.29
N LEU A 164 -17.31 -4.45 -1.08
CA LEU A 164 -18.55 -4.26 -1.83
C LEU A 164 -18.77 -5.39 -2.86
N ALA A 165 -17.73 -5.75 -3.61
CA ALA A 165 -17.80 -6.86 -4.58
C ALA A 165 -18.09 -8.20 -3.91
N THR A 166 -17.50 -8.46 -2.75
CA THR A 166 -17.72 -9.69 -1.98
C THR A 166 -19.13 -9.73 -1.42
N ALA A 167 -19.63 -8.65 -0.83
CA ALA A 167 -21.00 -8.55 -0.33
C ALA A 167 -22.03 -8.77 -1.46
N LYS A 168 -21.83 -8.14 -2.63
CA LYS A 168 -22.67 -8.33 -3.81
C LYS A 168 -22.67 -9.78 -4.28
N ARG A 169 -21.51 -10.43 -4.38
CA ARG A 169 -21.39 -11.84 -4.80
C ARG A 169 -22.12 -12.80 -3.86
N LEU A 170 -22.14 -12.49 -2.57
CA LEU A 170 -22.79 -13.29 -1.53
C LEU A 170 -24.25 -12.90 -1.29
N ALA A 171 -24.77 -11.91 -2.04
CA ALA A 171 -26.11 -11.34 -1.85
C ALA A 171 -26.36 -10.84 -0.40
N LEU A 172 -25.35 -10.30 0.26
CA LEU A 172 -25.42 -9.77 1.61
C LEU A 172 -25.66 -8.26 1.59
N PRO A 173 -26.59 -7.74 2.42
CA PRO A 173 -26.76 -6.31 2.56
C PRO A 173 -25.55 -5.72 3.29
N LEU A 174 -24.87 -4.75 2.68
CA LEU A 174 -23.77 -4.03 3.31
C LEU A 174 -24.18 -2.57 3.51
N GLN A 175 -24.17 -2.12 4.76
CA GLN A 175 -24.38 -0.72 5.10
C GLN A 175 -23.03 -0.06 5.41
N VAL A 176 -22.54 0.76 4.47
CA VAL A 176 -21.44 1.68 4.77
C VAL A 176 -22.03 2.88 5.49
N THR A 177 -21.74 2.99 6.78
CA THR A 177 -22.35 4.01 7.63
C THR A 177 -21.62 5.35 7.49
N LEU A 178 -20.30 5.32 7.27
CA LEU A 178 -19.46 6.51 7.22
C LEU A 178 -18.35 6.36 6.17
N ASP A 179 -18.17 7.42 5.38
CA ASP A 179 -17.06 7.56 4.43
C ASP A 179 -15.96 8.42 5.03
N VAL A 180 -14.80 7.83 5.33
CA VAL A 180 -13.66 8.52 5.94
C VAL A 180 -12.37 8.11 5.24
N SER A 181 -11.73 9.04 4.53
CA SER A 181 -10.50 8.74 3.79
C SER A 181 -9.22 8.76 4.64
N SER A 182 -9.27 9.30 5.85
CA SER A 182 -8.13 9.37 6.77
C SER A 182 -8.01 8.09 7.59
N VAL A 183 -6.90 7.36 7.42
CA VAL A 183 -6.59 6.16 8.21
C VAL A 183 -6.56 6.46 9.71
N SER A 184 -5.93 7.58 10.11
CA SER A 184 -5.86 7.98 11.52
C SER A 184 -7.24 8.26 12.12
N MET A 185 -8.12 8.93 11.36
CA MET A 185 -9.50 9.20 11.81
C MET A 185 -10.31 7.90 11.94
N MET A 186 -10.20 6.99 10.97
CA MET A 186 -10.85 5.68 11.03
C MET A 186 -10.39 4.89 12.26
N LYS A 187 -9.08 4.84 12.54
CA LYS A 187 -8.52 4.18 13.74
C LYS A 187 -9.06 4.78 15.04
N ASN A 188 -9.14 6.10 15.11
CA ASN A 188 -9.70 6.78 16.29
C ASN A 188 -11.16 6.42 16.54
N MET A 189 -11.98 6.36 15.48
CA MET A 189 -13.39 5.95 15.57
C MET A 189 -13.52 4.49 16.02
N VAL A 190 -12.71 3.60 15.44
CA VAL A 190 -12.67 2.18 15.83
C VAL A 190 -12.26 2.03 17.30
N ALA A 191 -11.19 2.69 17.73
CA ALA A 191 -10.69 2.60 19.10
C ALA A 191 -11.69 3.09 20.16
N ARG A 192 -12.56 4.05 19.79
CA ARG A 192 -13.64 4.57 20.66
C ARG A 192 -14.90 3.71 20.66
N GLY A 193 -15.03 2.81 19.65
CA GLY A 193 -16.21 1.96 19.49
C GLY A 193 -17.35 2.61 18.70
N ASP A 194 -17.08 3.70 18.01
CA ASP A 194 -18.08 4.42 17.20
C ASP A 194 -18.48 3.61 15.95
N ALA A 195 -17.53 2.82 15.41
CA ALA A 195 -17.72 1.95 14.24
C ALA A 195 -16.71 0.81 14.24
N ALA A 196 -16.94 -0.20 13.41
CA ALA A 196 -15.93 -1.18 13.00
C ALA A 196 -15.32 -0.78 11.66
N ALA A 197 -14.17 -1.36 11.31
CA ALA A 197 -13.55 -1.15 10.00
C ALA A 197 -12.91 -2.43 9.46
N ILE A 198 -12.58 -2.42 8.17
CA ILE A 198 -11.74 -3.44 7.53
C ILE A 198 -10.44 -2.76 7.13
N MET A 199 -9.33 -3.22 7.70
CA MET A 199 -8.02 -2.58 7.52
C MET A 199 -6.91 -3.60 7.31
N PRO A 200 -5.87 -3.26 6.53
CA PRO A 200 -4.61 -3.98 6.51
C PRO A 200 -3.97 -4.03 7.90
N TYR A 201 -3.30 -5.13 8.21
CA TYR A 201 -2.61 -5.28 9.50
C TYR A 201 -1.56 -4.18 9.73
N GLY A 202 -0.80 -3.82 8.69
CA GLY A 202 0.21 -2.77 8.79
C GLY A 202 -0.34 -1.39 9.23
N ASN A 203 -1.62 -1.11 8.97
CA ASN A 203 -2.24 0.14 9.42
C ASN A 203 -2.54 0.16 10.92
N VAL A 204 -2.74 -1.02 11.54
CA VAL A 204 -3.23 -1.15 12.91
C VAL A 204 -2.32 -1.97 13.82
N ILE A 205 -1.13 -2.34 13.34
CA ILE A 205 -0.19 -3.20 14.07
C ILE A 205 0.14 -2.65 15.44
N GLU A 206 0.39 -1.34 15.56
CA GLU A 206 0.75 -0.69 16.81
C GLU A 206 -0.46 -0.56 17.74
N ASP A 207 -1.63 -0.22 17.18
CA ASP A 207 -2.87 -0.14 17.94
C ASP A 207 -3.27 -1.50 18.54
N ILE A 208 -3.04 -2.60 17.77
CA ILE A 208 -3.27 -3.96 18.26
C ILE A 208 -2.25 -4.33 19.36
N ARG A 209 -0.97 -3.96 19.18
CA ARG A 209 0.07 -4.19 20.21
C ARG A 209 -0.23 -3.43 21.50
N GLN A 210 -0.73 -2.22 21.39
CA GLN A 210 -1.13 -1.39 22.53
C GLN A 210 -2.47 -1.81 23.14
N GLY A 211 -3.24 -2.67 22.44
CA GLY A 211 -4.55 -3.12 22.88
C GLY A 211 -5.65 -2.06 22.78
N THR A 212 -5.47 -1.03 21.99
CA THR A 212 -6.47 0.01 21.70
C THR A 212 -7.46 -0.41 20.63
N ILE A 213 -7.05 -1.35 19.75
CA ILE A 213 -7.86 -1.96 18.71
C ILE A 213 -7.68 -3.49 18.78
N VAL A 214 -8.74 -4.23 18.48
CA VAL A 214 -8.73 -5.68 18.30
C VAL A 214 -8.90 -6.02 16.83
N GLY A 215 -7.98 -6.83 16.28
CA GLY A 215 -8.03 -7.34 14.91
C GLY A 215 -8.47 -8.80 14.87
N ARG A 216 -9.43 -9.13 14.02
CA ARG A 216 -9.88 -10.50 13.73
C ARG A 216 -9.67 -10.83 12.26
N ARG A 217 -9.17 -12.04 11.96
CA ARG A 217 -9.12 -12.52 10.58
C ARG A 217 -10.54 -12.66 10.03
N ILE A 218 -10.71 -12.34 8.77
CA ILE A 218 -11.98 -12.49 8.05
C ILE A 218 -11.99 -13.88 7.39
N ALA A 219 -13.08 -14.60 7.53
CA ALA A 219 -13.27 -15.94 6.98
C ALA A 219 -14.59 -16.01 6.20
N ASP A 220 -14.70 -17.01 5.33
CA ASP A 220 -15.90 -17.38 4.59
C ASP A 220 -16.55 -16.21 3.79
N PRO A 221 -15.79 -15.58 2.86
CA PRO A 221 -14.41 -15.80 2.43
C PRO A 221 -13.41 -14.84 3.11
N PRO A 222 -12.09 -15.14 3.09
CA PRO A 222 -11.07 -14.20 3.46
C PRO A 222 -11.00 -13.04 2.45
N LEU A 223 -10.58 -11.87 2.91
CA LEU A 223 -10.31 -10.73 2.04
C LEU A 223 -8.80 -10.58 1.88
N LYS A 224 -8.32 -10.89 0.69
CA LYS A 224 -6.91 -10.82 0.32
C LYS A 224 -6.68 -9.75 -0.73
N ARG A 225 -5.51 -9.13 -0.70
CA ARG A 225 -5.07 -8.16 -1.69
C ARG A 225 -3.63 -8.44 -2.11
N THR A 226 -3.31 -8.18 -3.36
CA THR A 226 -1.97 -8.40 -3.93
C THR A 226 -1.22 -7.08 -3.98
N MET A 227 0.01 -7.08 -3.44
CA MET A 227 0.96 -5.96 -3.60
C MET A 227 1.80 -6.19 -4.84
N TYR A 228 1.98 -5.12 -5.59
CA TYR A 228 2.81 -5.07 -6.79
C TYR A 228 3.93 -4.05 -6.62
N LEU A 229 5.10 -4.35 -7.15
CA LEU A 229 6.03 -3.32 -7.60
C LEU A 229 5.52 -2.79 -8.92
N VAL A 230 5.40 -1.47 -9.04
CA VAL A 230 4.89 -0.80 -10.24
C VAL A 230 5.86 0.31 -10.66
N ARG A 231 6.18 0.38 -11.95
CA ARG A 231 7.00 1.46 -12.52
C ARG A 231 6.56 1.80 -13.95
N PRO A 232 6.81 3.01 -14.46
CA PRO A 232 6.62 3.35 -15.86
C PRO A 232 7.59 2.56 -16.75
N MET A 233 7.10 1.96 -17.84
CA MET A 233 7.94 1.26 -18.84
C MET A 233 8.80 2.25 -19.64
N SER A 234 8.36 3.49 -19.78
CA SER A 234 9.07 4.55 -20.52
C SER A 234 10.27 5.13 -19.76
N ARG A 235 10.42 4.80 -18.47
CA ARG A 235 11.55 5.27 -17.69
C ARG A 235 12.79 4.42 -17.96
N ALA A 236 13.92 5.08 -18.23
CA ALA A 236 15.22 4.42 -18.30
C ALA A 236 15.53 3.70 -16.98
N ALA A 237 16.32 2.64 -17.05
CA ALA A 237 16.85 1.98 -15.86
C ALA A 237 17.60 3.00 -14.98
N PHE A 238 17.49 2.86 -13.67
CA PHE A 238 18.30 3.64 -12.74
C PHE A 238 19.76 3.18 -12.79
N GLU A 239 20.70 4.06 -12.54
CA GLU A 239 22.12 3.67 -12.40
C GLU A 239 22.30 2.64 -11.28
N GLU A 240 21.61 2.84 -10.16
CA GLU A 240 21.58 1.95 -8.99
C GLU A 240 20.35 1.03 -8.95
N GLU A 241 19.79 0.66 -10.11
CA GLU A 241 18.55 -0.15 -10.16
C GLU A 241 18.66 -1.45 -9.36
N GLY A 242 19.78 -2.15 -9.48
CA GLY A 242 20.04 -3.38 -8.73
C GLY A 242 19.98 -3.18 -7.22
N GLY A 243 20.57 -2.10 -6.73
CA GLY A 243 20.56 -1.73 -5.32
C GLY A 243 19.18 -1.36 -4.80
N ILE A 244 18.42 -0.59 -5.58
CA ILE A 244 17.02 -0.22 -5.25
C ILE A 244 16.12 -1.45 -5.21
N LEU A 245 16.18 -2.32 -6.21
CA LEU A 245 15.38 -3.54 -6.24
C LEU A 245 15.73 -4.49 -5.09
N HIS A 246 17.02 -4.61 -4.75
CA HIS A 246 17.46 -5.39 -3.60
C HIS A 246 16.95 -4.80 -2.26
N LEU A 247 16.99 -3.48 -2.11
CA LEU A 247 16.41 -2.80 -0.96
C LEU A 247 14.91 -3.08 -0.83
N ILE A 248 14.15 -2.94 -1.92
CA ILE A 248 12.72 -3.22 -1.97
C ILE A 248 12.45 -4.68 -1.60
N GLU A 249 13.18 -5.63 -2.18
CA GLU A 249 13.04 -7.05 -1.88
C GLU A 249 13.25 -7.34 -0.39
N ARG A 250 14.31 -6.80 0.20
CA ARG A 250 14.60 -6.94 1.63
C ARG A 250 13.47 -6.38 2.51
N MET A 251 12.94 -5.21 2.17
CA MET A 251 11.83 -4.59 2.90
C MET A 251 10.54 -5.39 2.74
N CYS A 252 10.26 -5.94 1.56
CA CYS A 252 9.11 -6.81 1.35
C CYS A 252 9.22 -8.11 2.16
N ARG A 253 10.40 -8.72 2.27
CA ARG A 253 10.65 -9.89 3.13
C ARG A 253 10.42 -9.55 4.60
N GLN A 254 10.99 -8.44 5.10
CA GLN A 254 10.78 -7.97 6.46
C GLN A 254 9.28 -7.69 6.74
N TYR A 255 8.57 -7.15 5.76
CA TYR A 255 7.13 -6.92 5.86
C TYR A 255 6.37 -8.24 6.01
N VAL A 256 6.64 -9.24 5.15
CA VAL A 256 6.04 -10.59 5.23
C VAL A 256 6.34 -11.24 6.58
N ASP A 257 7.58 -11.19 7.05
CA ASP A 257 7.97 -11.75 8.35
C ASP A 257 7.22 -11.08 9.51
N THR A 258 7.00 -9.77 9.43
CA THR A 258 6.24 -9.02 10.44
C THR A 258 4.77 -9.39 10.45
N LEU A 259 4.16 -9.59 9.28
CA LEU A 259 2.76 -9.99 9.14
C LEU A 259 2.54 -11.47 9.46
N GLY A 260 3.55 -12.32 9.26
CA GLY A 260 3.49 -13.76 9.47
C GLY A 260 2.38 -14.41 8.63
N GLU A 261 1.49 -15.16 9.24
CA GLU A 261 0.42 -15.88 8.53
C GLU A 261 -0.57 -14.99 7.75
N LEU A 262 -0.53 -13.68 7.95
CA LEU A 262 -1.38 -12.73 7.22
C LEU A 262 -0.81 -12.32 5.87
N ALA A 263 0.43 -12.68 5.56
CA ALA A 263 1.06 -12.39 4.28
C ALA A 263 1.75 -13.63 3.69
N THR A 264 1.69 -13.74 2.37
CA THR A 264 2.31 -14.84 1.61
C THR A 264 3.14 -14.24 0.48
N PRO A 265 4.47 -14.52 0.41
CA PRO A 265 5.30 -14.05 -0.69
C PRO A 265 4.92 -14.77 -1.99
N LEU A 266 4.86 -14.02 -3.09
CA LEU A 266 4.66 -14.55 -4.43
C LEU A 266 6.00 -14.87 -5.12
N ALA A 267 5.97 -15.48 -6.30
CA ALA A 267 7.14 -16.05 -6.96
C ALA A 267 8.32 -15.07 -7.06
N ALA A 268 8.10 -13.85 -7.52
CA ALA A 268 9.15 -12.85 -7.68
C ALA A 268 9.90 -12.56 -6.37
N LEU A 269 9.19 -12.51 -5.25
CA LEU A 269 9.77 -12.28 -3.93
C LEU A 269 10.30 -13.57 -3.30
N ARG A 270 9.54 -14.68 -3.43
CA ARG A 270 9.91 -15.98 -2.84
C ARG A 270 11.20 -16.53 -3.42
N ASP A 271 11.35 -16.46 -4.73
CA ASP A 271 12.43 -17.10 -5.48
C ASP A 271 13.63 -16.16 -5.72
N GLY A 272 13.59 -14.92 -5.19
CA GLY A 272 14.64 -13.91 -5.36
C GLY A 272 14.77 -13.40 -6.80
N ALA A 273 13.68 -13.49 -7.57
CA ALA A 273 13.64 -13.17 -8.99
C ALA A 273 13.15 -11.75 -9.29
N LEU A 274 13.06 -10.87 -8.28
CA LEU A 274 12.50 -9.54 -8.46
C LEU A 274 13.26 -8.73 -9.53
N HIS A 275 14.60 -8.80 -9.51
CA HIS A 275 15.42 -8.10 -10.49
C HIS A 275 15.13 -8.58 -11.92
N ALA A 276 15.11 -9.89 -12.14
CA ALA A 276 14.78 -10.46 -13.45
C ALA A 276 13.36 -10.09 -13.90
N ALA A 277 12.37 -10.20 -13.00
CA ALA A 277 10.98 -9.89 -13.31
C ALA A 277 10.75 -8.39 -13.59
N ALA A 278 11.50 -7.49 -12.94
CA ALA A 278 11.42 -6.05 -13.14
C ALA A 278 12.12 -5.57 -14.42
N THR A 279 13.07 -6.36 -14.96
CA THR A 279 13.88 -5.99 -16.13
C THR A 279 13.37 -6.64 -17.43
N THR A 280 12.69 -7.81 -17.36
CA THR A 280 12.31 -8.61 -18.57
C THR A 280 11.16 -8.00 -19.37
N ALA A 281 10.54 -6.93 -18.95
CA ALA A 281 9.41 -6.29 -19.62
C ALA A 281 9.80 -4.98 -20.38
N ALA A 282 11.09 -4.78 -20.64
CA ALA A 282 11.62 -3.69 -21.45
C ALA A 282 11.77 -4.10 -22.93
#